data_faee20668fa1156153659354b2080f91
#
_entry.id   faee20668fa1156153659354b2080f91
#
_cell.length_a   1.000
_cell.length_b   1.000
_cell.length_c   1.000
_cell.angle_alpha   90.00
_cell.angle_beta   90.00
_cell.angle_gamma   90.00
#
_symmetry.space_group_name_H-M   'P 1'
#
loop_
_entity.id
_entity.type
_entity.pdbx_description
1 polymer ?
#
loop_
_entity_poly.entity_id
_entity_poly.type
_entity_poly.pdbx_seq_one_letter_code
_entity_poly.pdbx_strand_id
1 'polypeptide(L)'
;QFGFVNHLPFAFYTFLYAIFPGQLSVVKTTDEDLNVSYTFTDEMGHVVLTRQMKGSETHDTYYVYDDKGNLCFVLQPMYQSSANLDQYAFQYKYDGRNRCIWKKLPGAGYVEMVYDNADRLVFSQDGNQRALSTGNWMYYKYDGLNRLTEQGTCTNKVTTSGTNVLVQHFYDSYAFRSQAGFNNSNFPDDASGNGKGALTASVATVLGSSNKIYTAYYYDIKGRVAKTVQSNLLGGYDVTATVYTFTDKPATVTHTHTASGKPTRTEMYTYSYNHADRLLKVEHTLGGTKITLADYAYDNLGRLQSKSLHGSATNKLTYAYNVRGWLTGISGTKFTQNLYYNTGNGTARYNGSISSMTWKAGNESTVRGYKFTYDGLDRLLNATYGETAGINANTDRFSENVTAYDKNGNIKTLQRYGQTGASTYGLIDNLTFTLGGNLLSRVDDAAAASAYNGGFEFKDGVKQANEYTYDSNGNLTKDLNKGITNISYNCLNLPSVVTFSAVSY
;
A
#
# COMPACT_ATOMS: atom_id res chain seq x y z
N GLN A 1 -27.90 20.26 -18.42
CA GLN A 1 -27.13 20.86 -19.53
C GLN A 1 -25.69 20.44 -19.33
N PHE A 2 -25.21 19.46 -20.11
CA PHE A 2 -23.83 18.99 -20.03
C PHE A 2 -22.93 20.04 -20.70
N GLY A 3 -22.00 20.63 -19.96
CA GLY A 3 -20.95 21.46 -20.53
C GLY A 3 -19.99 20.57 -21.32
N PHE A 4 -19.94 20.77 -22.62
CA PHE A 4 -19.12 20.00 -23.54
C PHE A 4 -17.63 20.31 -23.35
N VAL A 5 -16.80 19.27 -23.26
CA VAL A 5 -15.34 19.38 -23.21
C VAL A 5 -14.83 19.53 -24.65
N ASN A 6 -14.49 20.75 -25.03
CA ASN A 6 -14.05 21.11 -26.40
C ASN A 6 -12.65 20.62 -26.80
N HIS A 7 -12.02 19.67 -26.09
CA HIS A 7 -10.61 19.32 -26.33
C HIS A 7 -10.28 17.83 -26.28
N LEU A 8 -11.25 16.95 -26.55
CA LEU A 8 -10.98 15.52 -26.75
C LEU A 8 -10.44 15.28 -28.18
N PRO A 9 -9.51 14.33 -28.42
CA PRO A 9 -9.09 13.92 -29.76
C PRO A 9 -10.29 13.51 -30.63
N PHE A 10 -10.23 13.75 -31.94
CA PHE A 10 -11.35 13.62 -32.88
C PHE A 10 -12.13 12.29 -32.79
N ALA A 11 -11.47 11.19 -32.43
CA ALA A 11 -12.10 9.89 -32.17
C ALA A 11 -13.02 9.85 -30.93
N PHE A 12 -12.84 10.78 -29.98
CA PHE A 12 -13.66 10.91 -28.78
C PHE A 12 -14.94 11.70 -29.00
N TYR A 13 -14.95 12.63 -29.96
CA TYR A 13 -16.12 13.42 -30.29
C TYR A 13 -17.28 12.56 -30.76
N THR A 14 -17.01 11.47 -31.49
CA THR A 14 -18.03 10.57 -32.01
C THR A 14 -18.73 9.78 -30.90
N PHE A 15 -18.06 9.47 -29.81
CA PHE A 15 -18.59 8.64 -28.73
C PHE A 15 -19.44 9.45 -27.71
N LEU A 16 -19.05 10.67 -27.41
CA LEU A 16 -19.78 11.54 -26.46
C LEU A 16 -20.99 12.27 -27.09
N TYR A 17 -21.04 12.40 -28.41
CA TYR A 17 -22.15 13.02 -29.10
C TYR A 17 -23.39 12.11 -29.30
N ALA A 18 -23.25 10.82 -29.04
CA ALA A 18 -24.30 9.84 -29.35
C ALA A 18 -25.16 9.43 -28.14
N ILE A 19 -25.01 10.06 -26.97
CA ILE A 19 -25.86 9.74 -25.81
C ILE A 19 -27.14 10.59 -25.91
N PHE A 20 -28.23 9.98 -26.41
CA PHE A 20 -29.56 10.58 -26.41
C PHE A 20 -30.17 10.56 -24.99
N PRO A 21 -31.10 11.48 -24.68
CA PRO A 21 -31.86 11.41 -23.43
C PRO A 21 -32.54 10.03 -23.29
N GLY A 22 -32.31 9.36 -22.16
CA GLY A 22 -32.90 8.04 -21.89
C GLY A 22 -31.96 6.86 -22.09
N GLN A 23 -30.72 7.04 -22.65
CA GLN A 23 -29.75 5.97 -22.85
C GLN A 23 -28.85 5.70 -21.62
N LEU A 24 -28.94 6.51 -20.58
CA LEU A 24 -28.17 6.31 -19.35
C LEU A 24 -29.09 6.01 -18.18
N SER A 25 -28.76 4.95 -17.46
CA SER A 25 -29.28 4.72 -16.11
C SER A 25 -28.48 5.57 -15.12
N VAL A 26 -29.17 6.24 -14.19
CA VAL A 26 -28.53 7.12 -13.19
C VAL A 26 -28.93 6.67 -11.79
N VAL A 27 -27.92 6.30 -10.99
CA VAL A 27 -28.12 5.99 -9.58
C VAL A 27 -27.57 7.15 -8.76
N LYS A 28 -28.45 7.78 -7.97
CA LYS A 28 -28.05 8.75 -6.94
C LYS A 28 -27.88 8.01 -5.63
N THR A 29 -26.73 8.17 -5.00
CA THR A 29 -26.45 7.69 -3.65
C THR A 29 -26.30 8.90 -2.72
N THR A 30 -26.95 8.83 -1.56
CA THR A 30 -26.76 9.81 -0.49
C THR A 30 -26.35 9.03 0.75
N ASP A 31 -25.22 9.39 1.34
CA ASP A 31 -24.75 8.75 2.57
C ASP A 31 -25.50 9.30 3.80
N GLU A 32 -25.16 8.79 4.98
CA GLU A 32 -25.80 9.16 6.24
C GLU A 32 -25.46 10.60 6.69
N ASP A 33 -24.42 11.21 6.10
CA ASP A 33 -24.02 12.60 6.32
C ASP A 33 -24.50 13.54 5.20
N LEU A 34 -25.39 13.05 4.34
CA LEU A 34 -26.00 13.75 3.21
C LEU A 34 -25.02 14.09 2.08
N ASN A 35 -23.86 13.45 2.01
CA ASN A 35 -22.98 13.57 0.85
C ASN A 35 -23.62 12.84 -0.34
N VAL A 36 -23.55 13.46 -1.51
CA VAL A 36 -24.26 12.97 -2.71
C VAL A 36 -23.25 12.54 -3.76
N SER A 37 -23.50 11.36 -4.34
CA SER A 37 -22.82 10.88 -5.54
C SER A 37 -23.80 10.37 -6.58
N TYR A 38 -23.35 10.33 -7.83
CA TYR A 38 -24.13 9.79 -8.96
C TYR A 38 -23.24 8.81 -9.74
N THR A 39 -23.84 7.70 -10.14
CA THR A 39 -23.23 6.76 -11.09
C THR A 39 -24.11 6.69 -12.33
N PHE A 40 -23.51 6.90 -13.49
CA PHE A 40 -24.15 6.86 -14.78
C PHE A 40 -23.68 5.61 -15.51
N THR A 41 -24.64 4.80 -15.95
CA THR A 41 -24.39 3.50 -16.60
C THR A 41 -25.09 3.48 -17.96
N ASP A 42 -24.39 3.00 -18.99
CA ASP A 42 -24.96 2.84 -20.32
C ASP A 42 -25.87 1.60 -20.42
N GLU A 43 -26.48 1.39 -21.60
CA GLU A 43 -27.38 0.26 -21.87
C GLU A 43 -26.66 -1.11 -21.81
N MET A 44 -25.34 -1.15 -21.96
CA MET A 44 -24.52 -2.36 -21.86
C MET A 44 -24.10 -2.67 -20.41
N GLY A 45 -24.41 -1.78 -19.46
CA GLY A 45 -24.04 -1.93 -18.05
C GLY A 45 -22.67 -1.35 -17.69
N HIS A 46 -22.02 -0.62 -18.60
CA HIS A 46 -20.75 0.04 -18.31
C HIS A 46 -20.99 1.35 -17.56
N VAL A 47 -20.24 1.57 -16.48
CA VAL A 47 -20.20 2.87 -15.81
C VAL A 47 -19.42 3.85 -16.70
N VAL A 48 -20.10 4.86 -17.23
CA VAL A 48 -19.48 5.88 -18.11
C VAL A 48 -19.08 7.15 -17.38
N LEU A 49 -19.69 7.43 -16.21
CA LEU A 49 -19.40 8.58 -15.37
C LEU A 49 -19.69 8.28 -13.91
N THR A 50 -18.77 8.63 -13.03
CA THR A 50 -19.07 8.82 -11.60
C THR A 50 -18.91 10.28 -11.25
N ARG A 51 -19.87 10.84 -10.53
CA ARG A 51 -19.90 12.23 -10.07
C ARG A 51 -20.01 12.28 -8.57
N GLN A 52 -19.08 12.93 -7.92
CA GLN A 52 -19.17 13.27 -6.51
C GLN A 52 -19.48 14.76 -6.36
N MET A 53 -20.30 15.11 -5.35
CA MET A 53 -20.77 16.48 -5.13
C MET A 53 -20.10 17.08 -3.90
N LYS A 54 -19.48 18.26 -4.05
CA LYS A 54 -19.04 19.11 -2.94
C LYS A 54 -19.86 20.40 -2.98
N GLY A 55 -21.00 20.39 -2.31
CA GLY A 55 -22.00 21.44 -2.50
C GLY A 55 -22.48 21.46 -3.95
N SER A 56 -22.27 22.57 -4.67
CA SER A 56 -22.57 22.70 -6.09
C SER A 56 -21.42 22.30 -7.02
N GLU A 57 -20.22 22.07 -6.48
CA GLU A 57 -19.04 21.66 -7.26
C GLU A 57 -19.12 20.17 -7.60
N THR A 58 -18.82 19.83 -8.87
CA THR A 58 -18.78 18.45 -9.36
C THR A 58 -17.35 17.96 -9.50
N HIS A 59 -17.13 16.71 -9.05
CA HIS A 59 -15.89 15.96 -9.22
C HIS A 59 -16.20 14.74 -10.08
N ASP A 60 -16.00 14.89 -11.38
CA ASP A 60 -16.44 13.92 -12.40
C ASP A 60 -15.28 13.04 -12.85
N THR A 61 -15.44 11.73 -12.79
CA THR A 61 -14.53 10.75 -13.40
C THR A 61 -15.25 10.08 -14.56
N TYR A 62 -14.70 10.21 -15.77
CA TYR A 62 -15.25 9.58 -16.98
C TYR A 62 -14.52 8.27 -17.29
N TYR A 63 -15.29 7.30 -17.77
CA TYR A 63 -14.81 6.01 -18.22
C TYR A 63 -15.16 5.87 -19.71
N VAL A 64 -14.16 5.57 -20.52
CA VAL A 64 -14.33 5.46 -21.99
C VAL A 64 -13.97 4.06 -22.41
N TYR A 65 -14.83 3.44 -23.18
CA TYR A 65 -14.72 2.07 -23.65
C TYR A 65 -14.57 2.02 -25.16
N ASP A 66 -13.97 0.95 -25.69
CA ASP A 66 -14.00 0.63 -27.11
C ASP A 66 -15.30 -0.10 -27.50
N ASP A 67 -15.46 -0.39 -28.80
CA ASP A 67 -16.66 -1.06 -29.38
C ASP A 67 -16.84 -2.51 -28.84
N LYS A 68 -15.83 -3.07 -28.17
CA LYS A 68 -15.86 -4.40 -27.55
C LYS A 68 -16.13 -4.36 -26.05
N GLY A 69 -16.32 -3.17 -25.49
CA GLY A 69 -16.55 -2.95 -24.07
C GLY A 69 -15.28 -2.96 -23.22
N ASN A 70 -14.08 -2.84 -23.81
CA ASN A 70 -12.84 -2.73 -23.04
C ASN A 70 -12.64 -1.27 -22.59
N LEU A 71 -12.27 -1.07 -21.34
CA LEU A 71 -11.98 0.24 -20.75
C LEU A 71 -10.68 0.83 -21.36
N CYS A 72 -10.79 1.89 -22.16
CA CYS A 72 -9.66 2.54 -22.82
C CYS A 72 -9.09 3.71 -22.02
N PHE A 73 -9.96 4.48 -21.34
CA PHE A 73 -9.52 5.62 -20.54
C PHE A 73 -10.34 5.74 -19.25
N VAL A 74 -9.65 6.17 -18.18
CA VAL A 74 -10.27 6.75 -16.99
C VAL A 74 -9.76 8.19 -16.87
N LEU A 75 -10.65 9.15 -17.09
CA LEU A 75 -10.36 10.58 -17.07
C LEU A 75 -10.69 11.14 -15.68
N GLN A 76 -9.66 11.49 -14.93
CA GLN A 76 -9.81 12.02 -13.56
C GLN A 76 -10.46 13.41 -13.56
N PRO A 77 -11.02 13.88 -12.43
CA PRO A 77 -11.70 15.19 -12.35
C PRO A 77 -10.88 16.38 -12.83
N MET A 78 -9.56 16.40 -12.61
CA MET A 78 -8.67 17.47 -13.08
C MET A 78 -8.49 17.48 -14.61
N TYR A 79 -8.71 16.37 -15.30
CA TYR A 79 -8.62 16.31 -16.76
C TYR A 79 -9.54 17.32 -17.45
N GLN A 80 -10.74 17.55 -16.91
CA GLN A 80 -11.72 18.49 -17.48
C GLN A 80 -11.25 19.94 -17.44
N SER A 81 -10.31 20.28 -16.53
CA SER A 81 -9.76 21.63 -16.41
C SER A 81 -8.51 21.84 -17.26
N SER A 82 -7.74 20.78 -17.59
CA SER A 82 -6.45 20.89 -18.28
C SER A 82 -6.38 20.13 -19.60
N ALA A 83 -7.28 19.18 -19.84
CA ALA A 83 -7.29 18.27 -20.99
C ALA A 83 -5.96 17.53 -21.25
N ASN A 84 -5.15 17.32 -20.21
CA ASN A 84 -3.85 16.68 -20.31
C ASN A 84 -3.98 15.18 -19.97
N LEU A 85 -3.99 14.33 -21.01
CA LEU A 85 -4.08 12.87 -20.85
C LEU A 85 -2.89 12.28 -20.09
N ASP A 86 -1.68 12.83 -20.28
CA ASP A 86 -0.48 12.30 -19.66
C ASP A 86 -0.47 12.52 -18.14
N GLN A 87 -1.09 13.59 -17.68
CA GLN A 87 -1.12 13.97 -16.27
C GLN A 87 -2.36 13.46 -15.52
N TYR A 88 -3.49 13.22 -16.22
CA TYR A 88 -4.78 13.01 -15.55
C TYR A 88 -5.60 11.85 -16.12
N ALA A 89 -5.04 11.04 -17.02
CA ALA A 89 -5.77 9.89 -17.55
C ALA A 89 -5.03 8.57 -17.34
N PHE A 90 -5.75 7.55 -16.87
CA PHE A 90 -5.34 6.16 -17.05
C PHE A 90 -5.70 5.77 -18.49
N GLN A 91 -4.77 5.12 -19.18
CA GLN A 91 -4.92 4.79 -20.59
C GLN A 91 -4.59 3.31 -20.82
N TYR A 92 -5.38 2.65 -21.68
CA TYR A 92 -5.22 1.22 -21.98
C TYR A 92 -5.41 0.97 -23.47
N LYS A 93 -4.71 -0.05 -24.02
CA LYS A 93 -4.92 -0.56 -25.37
C LYS A 93 -4.97 -2.07 -25.33
N TYR A 94 -5.79 -2.62 -26.20
CA TYR A 94 -6.08 -4.05 -26.26
C TYR A 94 -5.76 -4.61 -27.65
N ASP A 95 -5.49 -5.89 -27.71
CA ASP A 95 -5.37 -6.62 -28.98
C ASP A 95 -6.71 -7.20 -29.46
N GLY A 96 -6.65 -7.96 -30.56
CA GLY A 96 -7.82 -8.58 -31.14
C GLY A 96 -8.52 -9.63 -30.26
N ARG A 97 -7.87 -10.07 -29.17
CA ARG A 97 -8.37 -11.03 -28.19
C ARG A 97 -8.79 -10.36 -26.87
N ASN A 98 -8.91 -9.03 -26.84
CA ASN A 98 -9.25 -8.22 -25.65
C ASN A 98 -8.21 -8.34 -24.52
N ARG A 99 -6.93 -8.66 -24.84
CA ARG A 99 -5.85 -8.65 -23.85
C ARG A 99 -5.22 -7.28 -23.80
N CYS A 100 -5.00 -6.72 -22.61
CA CYS A 100 -4.35 -5.43 -22.44
C CYS A 100 -2.86 -5.52 -22.84
N ILE A 101 -2.50 -4.94 -23.97
CA ILE A 101 -1.11 -4.96 -24.50
C ILE A 101 -0.32 -3.70 -24.14
N TRP A 102 -0.99 -2.68 -23.64
CA TRP A 102 -0.38 -1.41 -23.30
C TRP A 102 -1.22 -0.69 -22.22
N LYS A 103 -0.56 -0.17 -21.20
CA LYS A 103 -1.20 0.66 -20.18
C LYS A 103 -0.31 1.81 -19.78
N LYS A 104 -0.90 2.97 -19.48
CA LYS A 104 -0.21 4.16 -18.98
C LYS A 104 -0.96 4.74 -17.79
N LEU A 105 -0.23 4.99 -16.71
CA LEU A 105 -0.73 5.67 -15.51
C LEU A 105 -0.47 7.18 -15.63
N PRO A 106 -1.29 8.03 -14.98
CA PRO A 106 -1.03 9.47 -14.92
C PRO A 106 0.37 9.79 -14.40
N GLY A 107 1.11 10.62 -15.14
CA GLY A 107 2.45 11.04 -14.76
C GLY A 107 3.57 10.02 -14.94
N ALA A 108 3.28 8.83 -15.46
CA ALA A 108 4.27 7.78 -15.70
C ALA A 108 4.37 7.42 -17.19
N GLY A 109 5.46 6.75 -17.59
CA GLY A 109 5.59 6.11 -18.90
C GLY A 109 4.68 4.89 -19.00
N TYR A 110 4.46 4.44 -20.23
CA TYR A 110 3.62 3.27 -20.46
C TYR A 110 4.34 1.95 -20.18
N VAL A 111 3.55 0.91 -19.88
CA VAL A 111 3.99 -0.49 -19.82
C VAL A 111 3.45 -1.21 -21.04
N GLU A 112 4.34 -1.87 -21.78
CA GLU A 112 4.00 -2.75 -22.90
C GLU A 112 3.97 -4.20 -22.45
N MET A 113 3.02 -4.99 -22.95
CA MET A 113 2.81 -6.39 -22.61
C MET A 113 2.68 -7.23 -23.88
N VAL A 114 3.34 -8.38 -23.90
CA VAL A 114 3.32 -9.32 -25.04
C VAL A 114 2.86 -10.68 -24.53
N TYR A 115 1.94 -11.28 -25.27
CA TYR A 115 1.32 -12.56 -24.92
C TYR A 115 1.64 -13.63 -25.96
N ASP A 116 1.70 -14.86 -25.52
CA ASP A 116 1.78 -16.02 -26.40
C ASP A 116 0.41 -16.46 -26.93
N ASN A 117 0.40 -17.55 -27.69
CA ASN A 117 -0.83 -18.12 -28.26
C ASN A 117 -1.76 -18.75 -27.23
N ALA A 118 -1.27 -19.03 -26.02
CA ALA A 118 -2.04 -19.55 -24.89
C ALA A 118 -2.51 -18.42 -23.93
N ASP A 119 -2.47 -17.15 -24.37
CA ASP A 119 -2.87 -15.94 -23.66
C ASP A 119 -2.08 -15.66 -22.38
N ARG A 120 -0.83 -16.20 -22.30
CA ARG A 120 0.07 -15.98 -21.17
C ARG A 120 0.98 -14.80 -21.46
N LEU A 121 1.22 -13.93 -20.45
CA LEU A 121 2.17 -12.82 -20.54
C LEU A 121 3.61 -13.38 -20.66
N VAL A 122 4.27 -13.19 -21.78
CA VAL A 122 5.64 -13.67 -22.00
C VAL A 122 6.70 -12.60 -21.94
N PHE A 123 6.33 -11.32 -22.21
CA PHE A 123 7.22 -10.18 -22.01
C PHE A 123 6.45 -8.97 -21.50
N SER A 124 7.14 -8.15 -20.69
CA SER A 124 6.69 -6.81 -20.34
C SER A 124 7.85 -5.83 -20.33
N GLN A 125 7.55 -4.55 -20.63
CA GLN A 125 8.53 -3.48 -20.60
C GLN A 125 7.90 -2.22 -20.01
N ASP A 126 8.49 -1.68 -18.96
CA ASP A 126 8.12 -0.41 -18.36
C ASP A 126 8.92 0.78 -18.93
N GLY A 127 8.64 1.99 -18.44
CA GLY A 127 9.30 3.22 -18.89
C GLY A 127 10.80 3.24 -18.63
N ASN A 128 11.24 2.75 -17.45
CA ASN A 128 12.66 2.70 -17.08
C ASN A 128 13.42 1.68 -17.91
N GLN A 129 12.85 0.49 -18.12
CA GLN A 129 13.44 -0.55 -18.96
C GLN A 129 13.60 -0.10 -20.42
N ARG A 130 12.64 0.68 -20.91
CA ARG A 130 12.68 1.25 -22.26
C ARG A 130 13.73 2.36 -22.41
N ALA A 131 13.95 3.15 -21.37
CA ALA A 131 14.96 4.21 -21.34
C ALA A 131 16.40 3.67 -21.36
N LEU A 132 16.63 2.41 -21.03
CA LEU A 132 17.94 1.78 -21.13
C LEU A 132 18.31 1.54 -22.59
N SER A 133 19.54 1.90 -22.97
CA SER A 133 20.06 1.75 -24.32
C SER A 133 20.02 0.31 -24.86
N THR A 134 19.97 -0.67 -23.98
CA THR A 134 19.92 -2.11 -24.28
C THR A 134 18.51 -2.64 -24.53
N GLY A 135 17.44 -1.83 -24.33
CA GLY A 135 16.06 -2.26 -24.53
C GLY A 135 15.67 -3.47 -23.69
N ASN A 136 15.86 -3.37 -22.38
CA ASN A 136 15.57 -4.47 -21.44
C ASN A 136 14.08 -4.76 -21.34
N TRP A 137 13.77 -6.04 -21.25
CA TRP A 137 12.42 -6.58 -21.07
C TRP A 137 12.40 -7.51 -19.86
N MET A 138 11.30 -7.56 -19.12
CA MET A 138 10.97 -8.71 -18.29
C MET A 138 10.48 -9.84 -19.18
N TYR A 139 10.92 -11.08 -18.93
CA TYR A 139 10.38 -12.27 -19.59
C TYR A 139 9.83 -13.27 -18.59
N TYR A 140 8.92 -14.10 -19.07
CA TYR A 140 8.22 -15.12 -18.26
C TYR A 140 8.14 -16.42 -19.06
N LYS A 141 8.51 -17.54 -18.44
CA LYS A 141 8.37 -18.89 -19.01
C LYS A 141 7.39 -19.72 -18.18
N TYR A 142 6.69 -20.60 -18.82
CA TYR A 142 5.65 -21.40 -18.22
C TYR A 142 5.82 -22.87 -18.56
N ASP A 143 5.30 -23.76 -17.70
CA ASP A 143 5.16 -25.19 -17.99
C ASP A 143 3.89 -25.48 -18.82
N GLY A 144 3.68 -26.79 -19.12
CA GLY A 144 2.50 -27.26 -19.85
C GLY A 144 1.17 -27.09 -19.10
N LEU A 145 1.21 -26.78 -17.80
CA LEU A 145 0.04 -26.52 -16.96
C LEU A 145 -0.18 -25.03 -16.70
N ASN A 146 0.49 -24.15 -17.47
CA ASN A 146 0.43 -22.69 -17.35
C ASN A 146 0.96 -22.12 -16.02
N ARG A 147 1.83 -22.85 -15.30
CA ARG A 147 2.47 -22.36 -14.09
C ARG A 147 3.80 -21.70 -14.44
N LEU A 148 4.10 -20.55 -13.82
CA LEU A 148 5.35 -19.80 -14.04
C LEU A 148 6.56 -20.62 -13.57
N THR A 149 7.48 -20.91 -14.47
CA THR A 149 8.71 -21.67 -14.16
C THR A 149 9.96 -20.80 -14.08
N GLU A 150 10.01 -19.70 -14.83
CA GLU A 150 11.16 -18.80 -14.84
C GLU A 150 10.73 -17.37 -15.15
N GLN A 151 11.34 -16.42 -14.45
CA GLN A 151 11.18 -14.99 -14.68
C GLN A 151 12.55 -14.33 -14.63
N GLY A 152 12.77 -13.36 -15.50
CA GLY A 152 14.03 -12.62 -15.50
C GLY A 152 14.00 -11.43 -16.45
N THR A 153 15.19 -10.87 -16.72
CA THR A 153 15.37 -9.81 -17.71
C THR A 153 16.08 -10.33 -18.95
N CYS A 154 15.73 -9.79 -20.11
CA CYS A 154 16.35 -10.12 -21.38
C CYS A 154 16.46 -8.87 -22.25
N THR A 155 17.30 -8.94 -23.30
CA THR A 155 17.44 -7.88 -24.28
C THR A 155 16.66 -8.25 -25.55
N ASN A 156 15.93 -7.27 -26.10
CA ASN A 156 15.22 -7.42 -27.39
C ASN A 156 14.28 -8.64 -27.49
N LYS A 157 13.65 -9.05 -26.37
CA LYS A 157 12.76 -10.24 -26.31
C LYS A 157 13.47 -11.56 -26.65
N VAL A 158 14.80 -11.63 -26.52
CA VAL A 158 15.57 -12.87 -26.74
C VAL A 158 15.75 -13.59 -25.41
N THR A 159 15.26 -14.85 -25.34
CA THR A 159 15.31 -15.66 -24.10
C THR A 159 16.26 -16.88 -24.22
N THR A 160 16.97 -16.99 -25.32
CA THR A 160 17.95 -18.08 -25.58
C THR A 160 19.36 -17.74 -25.17
N SER A 161 19.69 -16.43 -25.09
CA SER A 161 21.00 -15.93 -24.69
C SER A 161 20.89 -14.55 -24.06
N GLY A 162 21.86 -14.16 -23.22
CA GLY A 162 21.89 -12.83 -22.60
C GLY A 162 20.77 -12.57 -21.59
N THR A 163 20.19 -13.63 -21.01
CA THR A 163 19.16 -13.52 -19.99
C THR A 163 19.78 -13.43 -18.60
N ASN A 164 19.16 -12.61 -17.74
CA ASN A 164 19.45 -12.59 -16.32
C ASN A 164 18.24 -13.18 -15.59
N VAL A 165 18.37 -14.43 -15.12
CA VAL A 165 17.30 -15.13 -14.38
C VAL A 165 17.17 -14.51 -13.00
N LEU A 166 16.00 -14.02 -12.66
CA LEU A 166 15.69 -13.47 -11.33
C LEU A 166 15.08 -14.53 -10.42
N VAL A 167 14.14 -15.34 -10.93
CA VAL A 167 13.45 -16.37 -10.17
C VAL A 167 13.23 -17.58 -11.03
N GLN A 168 13.40 -18.78 -10.42
CA GLN A 168 12.99 -20.07 -10.98
C GLN A 168 12.06 -20.78 -10.00
N HIS A 169 11.10 -21.54 -10.53
CA HIS A 169 10.12 -22.32 -9.76
C HIS A 169 10.12 -23.77 -10.21
N PHE A 170 10.00 -24.67 -9.25
CA PHE A 170 9.91 -26.13 -9.45
C PHE A 170 8.63 -26.64 -8.82
N TYR A 171 7.98 -27.57 -9.50
CA TYR A 171 6.66 -28.07 -9.10
C TYR A 171 6.63 -29.60 -9.05
N ASP A 172 5.63 -30.15 -8.37
CA ASP A 172 5.20 -31.54 -8.39
C ASP A 172 6.13 -32.56 -7.70
N SER A 173 7.44 -32.35 -7.73
CA SER A 173 8.42 -33.31 -7.25
C SER A 173 9.65 -32.65 -6.65
N TYR A 174 10.49 -33.41 -6.00
CA TYR A 174 11.76 -32.96 -5.42
C TYR A 174 12.98 -33.30 -6.32
N ALA A 175 12.75 -33.50 -7.61
CA ALA A 175 13.82 -33.74 -8.60
C ALA A 175 14.82 -32.60 -8.72
N PHE A 176 14.41 -31.35 -8.35
CA PHE A 176 15.29 -30.19 -8.28
C PHE A 176 16.53 -30.39 -7.39
N ARG A 177 16.50 -31.37 -6.46
CA ARG A 177 17.61 -31.69 -5.56
C ARG A 177 18.88 -32.13 -6.28
N SER A 178 18.78 -32.61 -7.52
CA SER A 178 19.96 -32.89 -8.35
C SER A 178 20.68 -31.64 -8.84
N GLN A 179 20.07 -30.48 -8.74
CA GLN A 179 20.64 -29.22 -9.21
C GLN A 179 21.61 -28.61 -8.20
N ALA A 180 22.58 -27.84 -8.72
CA ALA A 180 23.53 -27.11 -7.89
C ALA A 180 22.81 -26.15 -6.93
N GLY A 181 23.23 -26.15 -5.67
CA GLY A 181 22.63 -25.38 -4.59
C GLY A 181 21.57 -26.14 -3.79
N PHE A 182 20.90 -27.11 -4.38
CA PHE A 182 19.98 -28.02 -3.68
C PHE A 182 20.59 -29.39 -3.35
N ASN A 183 21.68 -29.79 -3.96
CA ASN A 183 22.31 -31.10 -3.85
C ASN A 183 23.09 -31.30 -2.54
N ASN A 184 22.47 -31.00 -1.42
CA ASN A 184 23.05 -31.16 -0.08
C ASN A 184 22.01 -31.64 0.93
N SER A 185 22.46 -32.11 2.11
CA SER A 185 21.64 -32.71 3.14
C SER A 185 20.61 -31.76 3.80
N ASN A 186 20.76 -30.46 3.64
CA ASN A 186 19.79 -29.50 4.20
C ASN A 186 18.45 -29.51 3.45
N PHE A 187 18.46 -29.95 2.18
CA PHE A 187 17.27 -30.16 1.38
C PHE A 187 16.95 -31.67 1.30
N PRO A 188 16.26 -32.27 2.30
CA PRO A 188 15.95 -33.65 2.30
C PRO A 188 15.02 -34.05 1.15
N ASP A 189 14.99 -35.35 0.82
CA ASP A 189 13.99 -35.90 -0.10
C ASP A 189 12.62 -35.95 0.59
N ASP A 190 11.57 -35.91 -0.21
CA ASP A 190 10.22 -36.18 0.25
C ASP A 190 9.53 -37.18 -0.69
N ALA A 191 9.54 -38.43 -0.26
CA ALA A 191 8.90 -39.54 -0.99
C ALA A 191 7.38 -39.62 -0.73
N SER A 192 6.81 -38.69 0.07
CA SER A 192 5.38 -38.67 0.43
C SER A 192 4.44 -38.48 -0.75
N GLY A 193 4.93 -37.79 -1.80
CA GLY A 193 4.13 -37.37 -2.95
C GLY A 193 3.19 -36.17 -2.67
N ASN A 194 3.21 -35.62 -1.47
CA ASN A 194 2.34 -34.52 -1.07
C ASN A 194 2.63 -33.21 -1.82
N GLY A 195 3.80 -33.05 -2.46
CA GLY A 195 4.18 -31.92 -3.30
C GLY A 195 3.55 -31.91 -4.70
N LYS A 196 2.81 -32.95 -5.10
CA LYS A 196 2.18 -33.01 -6.43
C LYS A 196 1.15 -31.91 -6.61
N GLY A 197 1.27 -31.15 -7.70
CA GLY A 197 0.44 -29.97 -7.98
C GLY A 197 0.94 -28.68 -7.33
N ALA A 198 1.86 -28.75 -6.37
CA ALA A 198 2.34 -27.63 -5.60
C ALA A 198 3.73 -27.13 -6.03
N LEU A 199 4.08 -25.89 -5.64
CA LEU A 199 5.43 -25.33 -5.75
C LEU A 199 6.35 -26.00 -4.74
N THR A 200 7.29 -26.83 -5.21
CA THR A 200 8.19 -27.61 -4.32
C THR A 200 9.52 -26.92 -4.06
N ALA A 201 9.97 -26.04 -4.98
CA ALA A 201 11.14 -25.20 -4.74
C ALA A 201 11.12 -23.90 -5.55
N SER A 202 11.91 -22.95 -5.10
CA SER A 202 12.23 -21.72 -5.84
C SER A 202 13.70 -21.36 -5.67
N VAL A 203 14.25 -20.69 -6.69
CA VAL A 203 15.58 -20.04 -6.64
C VAL A 203 15.39 -18.57 -6.93
N ALA A 204 15.84 -17.70 -6.05
CA ALA A 204 15.84 -16.25 -6.25
C ALA A 204 17.30 -15.76 -6.39
N THR A 205 17.59 -14.99 -7.44
CA THR A 205 18.90 -14.37 -7.63
C THR A 205 18.94 -13.04 -6.86
N VAL A 206 19.98 -12.84 -6.07
CA VAL A 206 20.21 -11.57 -5.36
C VAL A 206 20.66 -10.52 -6.37
N LEU A 207 19.87 -9.48 -6.53
CA LEU A 207 20.14 -8.41 -7.50
C LEU A 207 21.52 -7.79 -7.28
N GLY A 208 22.23 -7.53 -8.38
CA GLY A 208 23.59 -6.98 -8.34
C GLY A 208 24.68 -7.98 -7.92
N SER A 209 24.36 -9.27 -7.78
CA SER A 209 25.33 -10.31 -7.45
C SER A 209 25.04 -11.62 -8.21
N SER A 210 25.97 -12.59 -8.09
CA SER A 210 25.77 -13.96 -8.55
C SER A 210 25.15 -14.87 -7.48
N ASN A 211 24.93 -14.35 -6.28
CA ASN A 211 24.38 -15.13 -5.17
C ASN A 211 22.92 -15.51 -5.42
N LYS A 212 22.56 -16.69 -4.96
CA LYS A 212 21.20 -17.24 -5.08
C LYS A 212 20.69 -17.67 -3.72
N ILE A 213 19.41 -17.48 -3.51
CA ILE A 213 18.65 -18.00 -2.37
C ILE A 213 17.84 -19.20 -2.88
N TYR A 214 18.09 -20.36 -2.29
CA TYR A 214 17.42 -21.62 -2.62
C TYR A 214 16.39 -21.90 -1.55
N THR A 215 15.13 -22.11 -1.95
CA THR A 215 14.03 -22.40 -1.03
C THR A 215 13.32 -23.69 -1.44
N ALA A 216 13.11 -24.60 -0.50
CA ALA A 216 12.31 -25.81 -0.71
C ALA A 216 11.12 -25.84 0.25
N TYR A 217 9.99 -26.32 -0.24
CA TYR A 217 8.71 -26.40 0.47
C TYR A 217 8.31 -27.87 0.62
N TYR A 218 7.96 -28.29 1.82
CA TYR A 218 7.52 -29.64 2.15
C TYR A 218 6.09 -29.61 2.67
N TYR A 219 5.28 -30.48 2.17
CA TYR A 219 3.83 -30.46 2.40
C TYR A 219 3.39 -31.63 3.28
N ASP A 220 2.39 -31.38 4.09
CA ASP A 220 1.69 -32.46 4.80
C ASP A 220 0.64 -33.12 3.89
N ILE A 221 -0.03 -34.16 4.44
CA ILE A 221 -1.05 -34.94 3.71
C ILE A 221 -2.26 -34.07 3.26
N LYS A 222 -2.48 -32.90 3.87
CA LYS A 222 -3.53 -31.97 3.48
C LYS A 222 -3.06 -30.93 2.45
N GLY A 223 -1.82 -31.02 1.98
CA GLY A 223 -1.24 -30.05 1.03
C GLY A 223 -0.84 -28.71 1.65
N ARG A 224 -0.69 -28.62 2.98
CA ARG A 224 -0.23 -27.42 3.68
C ARG A 224 1.29 -27.46 3.81
N VAL A 225 1.95 -26.30 3.76
CA VAL A 225 3.41 -26.19 3.94
C VAL A 225 3.78 -26.52 5.39
N ALA A 226 4.22 -27.76 5.63
CA ALA A 226 4.66 -28.23 6.95
C ALA A 226 6.11 -27.81 7.27
N LYS A 227 6.96 -27.67 6.24
CA LYS A 227 8.35 -27.25 6.42
C LYS A 227 8.82 -26.43 5.21
N THR A 228 9.56 -25.35 5.50
CA THR A 228 10.32 -24.59 4.49
C THR A 228 11.79 -24.63 4.87
N VAL A 229 12.66 -24.86 3.90
CA VAL A 229 14.11 -24.75 4.05
C VAL A 229 14.60 -23.72 3.09
N GLN A 230 15.32 -22.70 3.57
CA GLN A 230 15.86 -21.64 2.74
C GLN A 230 17.36 -21.46 3.04
N SER A 231 18.18 -21.37 2.01
CA SER A 231 19.58 -20.94 2.19
C SER A 231 19.62 -19.44 2.50
N ASN A 232 20.60 -19.00 3.29
CA ASN A 232 20.80 -17.58 3.59
C ASN A 232 22.18 -17.08 3.12
N LEU A 233 22.33 -15.76 3.09
CA LEU A 233 23.58 -15.11 2.65
C LEU A 233 24.72 -15.18 3.70
N LEU A 234 24.44 -15.72 4.88
CA LEU A 234 25.40 -15.94 5.95
C LEU A 234 26.06 -17.33 5.89
N GLY A 235 25.87 -18.05 4.78
CA GLY A 235 26.43 -19.40 4.56
C GLY A 235 25.75 -20.49 5.37
N GLY A 236 24.50 -20.28 5.75
CA GLY A 236 23.67 -21.24 6.47
C GLY A 236 22.27 -21.36 5.90
N TYR A 237 21.33 -21.77 6.75
CA TYR A 237 19.95 -22.06 6.37
C TYR A 237 18.96 -21.55 7.41
N ASP A 238 17.81 -21.12 6.92
CA ASP A 238 16.64 -20.79 7.71
C ASP A 238 15.59 -21.88 7.49
N VAL A 239 15.23 -22.58 8.55
CA VAL A 239 14.24 -23.67 8.51
C VAL A 239 13.03 -23.25 9.31
N THR A 240 11.87 -23.24 8.67
CA THR A 240 10.58 -23.03 9.33
C THR A 240 9.79 -24.32 9.30
N ALA A 241 9.39 -24.83 10.49
CA ALA A 241 8.53 -26.00 10.60
C ALA A 241 7.21 -25.60 11.27
N THR A 242 6.08 -25.94 10.64
CA THR A 242 4.74 -25.60 11.12
C THR A 242 3.94 -26.85 11.41
N VAL A 243 3.42 -26.95 12.62
CA VAL A 243 2.41 -27.96 13.00
C VAL A 243 1.05 -27.27 13.02
N TYR A 244 0.08 -27.88 12.40
CA TYR A 244 -1.27 -27.31 12.28
C TYR A 244 -2.27 -27.98 13.22
N THR A 245 -3.27 -27.22 13.60
CA THR A 245 -4.49 -27.75 14.25
C THR A 245 -5.30 -28.55 13.24
N PHE A 246 -6.36 -29.22 13.73
CA PHE A 246 -7.33 -29.89 12.87
C PHE A 246 -8.01 -28.90 11.89
N THR A 247 -8.22 -27.66 12.30
CA THR A 247 -8.87 -26.57 11.56
C THR A 247 -7.91 -25.73 10.70
N ASP A 248 -6.72 -26.27 10.40
CA ASP A 248 -5.72 -25.68 9.52
C ASP A 248 -5.08 -24.35 10.04
N LYS A 249 -5.18 -24.10 11.36
CA LYS A 249 -4.45 -22.98 11.99
C LYS A 249 -3.07 -23.46 12.46
N PRO A 250 -2.01 -22.63 12.40
CA PRO A 250 -0.73 -22.99 13.00
C PRO A 250 -0.88 -23.25 14.51
N ALA A 251 -0.52 -24.42 14.99
CA ALA A 251 -0.44 -24.73 16.43
C ALA A 251 0.94 -24.36 16.98
N THR A 252 2.00 -24.72 16.24
CA THR A 252 3.37 -24.28 16.52
C THR A 252 4.07 -23.92 15.23
N VAL A 253 4.95 -22.90 15.31
CA VAL A 253 5.89 -22.53 14.25
C VAL A 253 7.27 -22.49 14.87
N THR A 254 8.17 -23.33 14.37
CA THR A 254 9.57 -23.38 14.82
C THR A 254 10.46 -22.81 13.75
N HIS A 255 11.26 -21.79 14.09
CA HIS A 255 12.30 -21.25 13.23
C HIS A 255 13.66 -21.70 13.73
N THR A 256 14.47 -22.26 12.84
CA THR A 256 15.86 -22.62 13.11
C THR A 256 16.75 -21.87 12.14
N HIS A 257 17.61 -21.02 12.67
CA HIS A 257 18.58 -20.23 11.93
C HIS A 257 19.98 -20.79 12.14
N THR A 258 20.68 -21.03 11.04
CA THR A 258 22.11 -21.37 11.03
C THR A 258 22.88 -20.34 10.20
N ALA A 259 24.11 -20.04 10.61
CA ALA A 259 25.04 -19.20 9.88
C ALA A 259 26.45 -19.74 10.06
N SER A 260 27.32 -19.51 9.06
CA SER A 260 28.71 -20.01 9.10
C SER A 260 29.46 -19.45 10.32
N GLY A 261 30.09 -20.36 11.10
CA GLY A 261 30.85 -19.98 12.29
C GLY A 261 30.01 -19.44 13.46
N LYS A 262 28.68 -19.58 13.44
CA LYS A 262 27.80 -19.14 14.53
C LYS A 262 27.01 -20.28 15.10
N PRO A 263 26.66 -20.24 16.40
CA PRO A 263 25.78 -21.23 17.01
C PRO A 263 24.39 -21.21 16.36
N THR A 264 23.82 -22.39 16.17
CA THR A 264 22.41 -22.53 15.74
C THR A 264 21.46 -21.86 16.73
N ARG A 265 20.51 -21.13 16.24
CA ARG A 265 19.42 -20.52 17.02
C ARG A 265 18.10 -21.14 16.62
N THR A 266 17.34 -21.56 17.65
CA THR A 266 15.99 -22.08 17.43
C THR A 266 15.03 -21.31 18.32
N GLU A 267 13.95 -20.84 17.74
CA GLU A 267 12.83 -20.22 18.42
C GLU A 267 11.52 -20.90 18.02
N MET A 268 10.57 -20.94 18.93
CA MET A 268 9.28 -21.56 18.68
C MET A 268 8.15 -20.65 19.14
N TYR A 269 7.20 -20.44 18.25
CA TYR A 269 5.93 -19.79 18.55
C TYR A 269 4.86 -20.87 18.78
N THR A 270 4.06 -20.72 19.83
CA THR A 270 2.92 -21.57 20.14
C THR A 270 1.65 -20.73 20.13
N TYR A 271 0.64 -21.21 19.44
CA TYR A 271 -0.63 -20.51 19.26
C TYR A 271 -1.77 -21.33 19.89
N SER A 272 -2.66 -20.66 20.61
CA SER A 272 -3.87 -21.28 21.16
C SER A 272 -5.11 -20.59 20.60
N TYR A 273 -6.14 -21.36 20.29
CA TYR A 273 -7.38 -20.86 19.68
C TYR A 273 -8.59 -21.30 20.50
N ASN A 274 -9.68 -20.57 20.37
CA ASN A 274 -10.97 -21.01 20.89
C ASN A 274 -11.70 -21.91 19.86
N HIS A 275 -12.89 -22.40 20.23
CA HIS A 275 -13.74 -23.25 19.39
C HIS A 275 -14.23 -22.60 18.08
N ALA A 276 -14.10 -21.27 17.93
CA ALA A 276 -14.40 -20.51 16.71
C ALA A 276 -13.14 -20.09 15.96
N ASP A 277 -12.00 -20.78 16.18
CA ASP A 277 -10.69 -20.53 15.55
C ASP A 277 -10.13 -19.11 15.76
N ARG A 278 -10.58 -18.41 16.81
CA ARG A 278 -10.03 -17.10 17.17
C ARG A 278 -8.82 -17.28 18.07
N LEU A 279 -7.74 -16.57 17.76
CA LEU A 279 -6.47 -16.63 18.47
C LEU A 279 -6.63 -16.15 19.93
N LEU A 280 -6.36 -17.01 20.90
CA LEU A 280 -6.43 -16.69 22.34
C LEU A 280 -5.06 -16.31 22.90
N LYS A 281 -3.99 -16.94 22.43
CA LYS A 281 -2.66 -16.76 23.00
C LYS A 281 -1.56 -17.00 22.01
N VAL A 282 -0.51 -16.19 22.10
CA VAL A 282 0.78 -16.38 21.43
C VAL A 282 1.86 -16.47 22.48
N GLU A 283 2.61 -17.58 22.46
CA GLU A 283 3.77 -17.81 23.30
C GLU A 283 5.02 -17.93 22.44
N HIS A 284 6.15 -17.52 22.95
CA HIS A 284 7.46 -17.61 22.29
C HIS A 284 8.44 -18.31 23.22
N THR A 285 9.19 -19.26 22.69
CA THR A 285 10.25 -19.99 23.38
C THR A 285 11.57 -19.73 22.67
N LEU A 286 12.55 -19.21 23.41
CA LEU A 286 13.92 -18.99 22.94
C LEU A 286 14.91 -19.49 24.01
N GLY A 287 15.88 -20.32 23.62
CA GLY A 287 16.87 -20.86 24.53
C GLY A 287 16.28 -21.64 25.73
N GLY A 288 15.13 -22.31 25.51
CA GLY A 288 14.41 -23.03 26.57
C GLY A 288 13.50 -22.17 27.45
N THR A 289 13.60 -20.85 27.37
CA THR A 289 12.74 -19.94 28.12
C THR A 289 11.47 -19.62 27.35
N LYS A 290 10.31 -19.93 27.93
CA LYS A 290 9.00 -19.67 27.35
C LYS A 290 8.38 -18.42 27.96
N ILE A 291 7.94 -17.49 27.11
CA ILE A 291 7.24 -16.28 27.50
C ILE A 291 5.90 -16.14 26.75
N THR A 292 4.92 -15.54 27.39
CA THR A 292 3.70 -15.13 26.72
C THR A 292 3.95 -13.80 25.99
N LEU A 293 3.76 -13.76 24.67
CA LEU A 293 3.83 -12.52 23.91
C LEU A 293 2.53 -11.72 24.00
N ALA A 294 1.40 -12.42 23.82
CA ALA A 294 0.09 -11.78 23.85
C ALA A 294 -1.01 -12.76 24.25
N ASP A 295 -1.99 -12.26 25.02
CA ASP A 295 -3.27 -12.93 25.31
C ASP A 295 -4.40 -12.08 24.73
N TYR A 296 -5.44 -12.74 24.20
CA TYR A 296 -6.59 -12.11 23.56
C TYR A 296 -7.89 -12.65 24.18
N ALA A 297 -8.86 -11.76 24.34
CA ALA A 297 -10.23 -12.14 24.66
C ALA A 297 -11.19 -11.47 23.68
N TYR A 298 -12.32 -12.14 23.44
CA TYR A 298 -13.32 -11.69 22.49
C TYR A 298 -14.68 -11.56 23.17
N ASP A 299 -15.48 -10.61 22.70
CA ASP A 299 -16.87 -10.47 23.12
C ASP A 299 -17.78 -11.53 22.47
N ASN A 300 -19.05 -11.53 22.83
CA ASN A 300 -20.04 -12.50 22.33
C ASN A 300 -20.28 -12.37 20.82
N LEU A 301 -19.95 -11.22 20.21
CA LEU A 301 -20.04 -10.99 18.77
C LEU A 301 -18.74 -11.37 18.03
N GLY A 302 -17.71 -11.82 18.76
CA GLY A 302 -16.43 -12.21 18.19
C GLY A 302 -15.45 -11.07 17.94
N ARG A 303 -15.74 -9.86 18.42
CA ARG A 303 -14.84 -8.71 18.33
C ARG A 303 -13.80 -8.77 19.45
N LEU A 304 -12.61 -8.21 19.22
CA LEU A 304 -11.54 -8.17 20.20
C LEU A 304 -11.97 -7.37 21.44
N GLN A 305 -12.17 -8.04 22.58
CA GLN A 305 -12.55 -7.41 23.82
C GLN A 305 -11.33 -6.92 24.62
N SER A 306 -10.25 -7.70 24.62
CA SER A 306 -9.00 -7.27 25.24
C SER A 306 -7.77 -7.94 24.63
N LYS A 307 -6.64 -7.24 24.75
CA LYS A 307 -5.30 -7.72 24.43
C LYS A 307 -4.35 -7.41 25.57
N SER A 308 -3.60 -8.40 26.03
CA SER A 308 -2.57 -8.24 27.07
C SER A 308 -1.21 -8.62 26.48
N LEU A 309 -0.19 -7.79 26.63
CA LEU A 309 1.17 -8.09 26.21
C LEU A 309 1.98 -8.63 27.39
N HIS A 310 2.85 -9.60 27.11
CA HIS A 310 3.69 -10.30 28.11
C HIS A 310 2.92 -10.91 29.28
N GLY A 311 1.63 -11.29 29.09
CA GLY A 311 0.80 -11.78 30.15
C GLY A 311 0.59 -10.83 31.31
N SER A 312 0.93 -9.55 31.15
CA SER A 312 0.94 -8.55 32.20
C SER A 312 -0.37 -7.77 32.26
N ALA A 313 -1.02 -7.72 33.44
CA ALA A 313 -2.22 -6.93 33.62
C ALA A 313 -2.01 -5.43 33.40
N THR A 314 -0.79 -4.91 33.63
CA THR A 314 -0.44 -3.49 33.38
C THR A 314 -0.31 -3.17 31.89
N ASN A 315 -0.12 -4.18 31.03
CA ASN A 315 -0.06 -4.05 29.57
C ASN A 315 -1.37 -4.44 28.88
N LYS A 316 -2.44 -4.64 29.66
CA LYS A 316 -3.76 -4.98 29.14
C LYS A 316 -4.46 -3.75 28.58
N LEU A 317 -4.94 -3.88 27.35
CA LEU A 317 -5.86 -2.95 26.70
C LEU A 317 -7.23 -3.61 26.55
N THR A 318 -8.28 -2.88 26.84
CA THR A 318 -9.67 -3.28 26.66
C THR A 318 -10.30 -2.41 25.58
N TYR A 319 -11.11 -3.02 24.71
CA TYR A 319 -11.71 -2.37 23.55
C TYR A 319 -13.23 -2.29 23.72
N ALA A 320 -13.80 -1.16 23.38
CA ALA A 320 -15.23 -0.91 23.37
C ALA A 320 -15.71 -0.57 21.96
N TYR A 321 -16.95 -0.96 21.63
CA TYR A 321 -17.52 -0.79 20.30
C TYR A 321 -18.97 -0.31 20.42
N ASN A 322 -19.42 0.43 19.41
CA ASN A 322 -20.85 0.77 19.27
C ASN A 322 -21.63 -0.38 18.59
N VAL A 323 -22.93 -0.15 18.41
CA VAL A 323 -23.85 -1.13 17.78
C VAL A 323 -23.50 -1.43 16.31
N ARG A 324 -22.82 -0.52 15.61
CA ARG A 324 -22.33 -0.71 14.24
C ARG A 324 -20.98 -1.46 14.18
N GLY A 325 -20.40 -1.81 15.31
CA GLY A 325 -19.09 -2.46 15.41
C GLY A 325 -17.91 -1.50 15.29
N TRP A 326 -18.14 -0.19 15.29
CA TRP A 326 -17.05 0.79 15.27
C TRP A 326 -16.39 0.89 16.65
N LEU A 327 -15.07 0.97 16.67
CA LEU A 327 -14.29 1.13 17.91
C LEU A 327 -14.61 2.48 18.56
N THR A 328 -15.06 2.47 19.80
CA THR A 328 -15.38 3.70 20.56
C THR A 328 -14.38 3.97 21.68
N GLY A 329 -13.62 2.97 22.11
CA GLY A 329 -12.65 3.16 23.16
C GLY A 329 -11.58 2.08 23.26
N ILE A 330 -10.41 2.51 23.69
CA ILE A 330 -9.30 1.66 24.13
C ILE A 330 -8.96 2.10 25.55
N SER A 331 -8.93 1.18 26.49
CA SER A 331 -8.68 1.49 27.90
C SER A 331 -7.61 0.57 28.49
N GLY A 332 -6.63 1.15 29.14
CA GLY A 332 -5.55 0.47 29.84
C GLY A 332 -4.81 1.40 30.80
N THR A 333 -3.99 0.83 31.68
CA THR A 333 -3.19 1.61 32.64
C THR A 333 -2.19 2.56 32.02
N LYS A 334 -1.65 2.20 30.83
CA LYS A 334 -0.61 2.99 30.13
C LYS A 334 -1.16 3.88 29.04
N PHE A 335 -2.40 3.66 28.60
CA PHE A 335 -3.01 4.39 27.51
C PHE A 335 -4.51 4.26 27.54
N THR A 336 -5.19 5.38 27.31
CA THR A 336 -6.65 5.44 27.11
C THR A 336 -6.94 6.30 25.90
N GLN A 337 -7.85 5.84 25.04
CA GLN A 337 -8.33 6.57 23.87
C GLN A 337 -9.84 6.40 23.75
N ASN A 338 -10.55 7.48 23.40
CA ASN A 338 -11.96 7.42 23.02
C ASN A 338 -12.12 7.98 21.62
N LEU A 339 -12.93 7.32 20.83
CA LEU A 339 -13.30 7.72 19.46
C LEU A 339 -14.80 8.02 19.43
N TYR A 340 -15.14 9.17 18.90
CA TYR A 340 -16.52 9.65 18.81
C TYR A 340 -16.90 9.82 17.34
N TYR A 341 -18.13 9.49 17.02
CA TYR A 341 -18.72 9.56 15.69
C TYR A 341 -19.87 10.56 15.68
N ASN A 342 -21.03 10.15 16.13
CA ASN A 342 -22.25 10.98 16.23
C ASN A 342 -22.42 11.62 17.61
N THR A 343 -21.45 11.46 18.49
CA THR A 343 -21.41 12.02 19.85
C THR A 343 -20.06 12.71 20.07
N GLY A 344 -19.84 13.27 21.26
CA GLY A 344 -18.57 13.91 21.63
C GLY A 344 -18.52 15.38 21.29
N ASN A 345 -17.30 15.91 21.10
CA ASN A 345 -17.04 17.36 20.99
C ASN A 345 -16.91 17.88 19.54
N GLY A 346 -16.95 17.00 18.55
CA GLY A 346 -16.92 17.35 17.13
C GLY A 346 -18.32 17.44 16.53
N THR A 347 -18.41 17.84 15.26
CA THR A 347 -19.65 17.75 14.47
C THR A 347 -20.01 16.28 14.28
N ALA A 348 -21.24 15.90 14.64
CA ALA A 348 -21.72 14.54 14.54
C ALA A 348 -21.55 13.98 13.11
N ARG A 349 -21.03 12.73 13.03
CA ARG A 349 -20.85 11.98 11.79
C ARG A 349 -21.56 10.64 11.89
N TYR A 350 -22.27 10.25 10.85
CA TYR A 350 -23.09 9.04 10.84
C TYR A 350 -22.62 7.99 9.83
N ASN A 351 -21.73 8.38 8.91
CA ASN A 351 -21.17 7.52 7.87
C ASN A 351 -19.94 6.69 8.32
N GLY A 352 -19.48 6.88 9.57
CA GLY A 352 -18.31 6.18 10.13
C GLY A 352 -17.06 7.04 10.24
N SER A 353 -17.10 8.28 9.76
CA SER A 353 -16.01 9.24 9.96
C SER A 353 -15.95 9.67 11.43
N ILE A 354 -14.73 9.77 11.98
CA ILE A 354 -14.51 10.15 13.38
C ILE A 354 -14.74 11.63 13.54
N SER A 355 -15.70 12.04 14.38
CA SER A 355 -16.00 13.44 14.66
C SER A 355 -15.00 14.07 15.62
N SER A 356 -14.56 13.31 16.62
CA SER A 356 -13.53 13.72 17.59
C SER A 356 -12.89 12.51 18.25
N MET A 357 -11.70 12.70 18.81
CA MET A 357 -11.05 11.71 19.64
C MET A 357 -10.39 12.36 20.84
N THR A 358 -10.27 11.60 21.94
CA THR A 358 -9.46 11.98 23.10
C THR A 358 -8.50 10.87 23.44
N TRP A 359 -7.35 11.21 24.00
CA TRP A 359 -6.42 10.23 24.55
C TRP A 359 -5.70 10.77 25.79
N LYS A 360 -5.17 9.83 26.54
CA LYS A 360 -4.31 10.07 27.71
C LYS A 360 -3.24 8.99 27.77
N ALA A 361 -1.99 9.39 27.93
CA ALA A 361 -0.89 8.46 28.11
C ALA A 361 -0.62 8.24 29.61
N GLY A 362 -0.53 6.99 30.02
CA GLY A 362 -0.05 6.53 31.32
C GLY A 362 -0.47 7.36 32.51
N ASN A 363 0.53 7.91 33.18
CA ASN A 363 0.38 8.67 34.42
C ASN A 363 0.04 10.15 34.23
N GLU A 364 -0.14 10.61 32.98
CA GLU A 364 -0.48 12.00 32.71
C GLU A 364 -1.91 12.30 33.21
N SER A 365 -2.09 13.49 33.78
CA SER A 365 -3.42 14.00 34.13
C SER A 365 -4.14 14.63 32.94
N THR A 366 -3.38 15.15 31.97
CA THR A 366 -3.90 15.88 30.83
C THR A 366 -4.55 14.93 29.82
N VAL A 367 -5.81 15.18 29.54
CA VAL A 367 -6.52 14.60 28.40
C VAL A 367 -6.27 15.48 27.18
N ARG A 368 -5.83 14.89 26.08
CA ARG A 368 -5.63 15.54 24.80
C ARG A 368 -6.66 15.03 23.80
N GLY A 369 -6.94 15.79 22.77
CA GLY A 369 -7.88 15.36 21.74
C GLY A 369 -7.78 16.15 20.47
N TYR A 370 -8.51 15.65 19.46
CA TYR A 370 -8.77 16.32 18.21
C TYR A 370 -10.26 16.36 17.92
N LYS A 371 -10.71 17.48 17.35
CA LYS A 371 -11.99 17.62 16.64
C LYS A 371 -11.70 17.62 15.16
N PHE A 372 -12.46 16.83 14.41
CA PHE A 372 -12.27 16.67 12.97
C PHE A 372 -13.42 17.34 12.21
N THR A 373 -13.09 17.97 11.10
CA THR A 373 -14.07 18.42 10.11
C THR A 373 -13.71 17.90 8.73
N TYR A 374 -14.75 17.67 7.94
CA TYR A 374 -14.63 17.05 6.62
C TYR A 374 -15.40 17.87 5.60
N ASP A 375 -14.99 17.80 4.34
CA ASP A 375 -15.76 18.36 3.24
C ASP A 375 -16.84 17.36 2.75
N GLY A 376 -17.61 17.78 1.73
CA GLY A 376 -18.67 16.94 1.14
C GLY A 376 -18.19 15.70 0.38
N LEU A 377 -16.88 15.48 0.29
CA LEU A 377 -16.24 14.28 -0.26
C LEU A 377 -15.60 13.43 0.84
N ASP A 378 -15.92 13.69 2.11
CA ASP A 378 -15.36 13.05 3.31
C ASP A 378 -13.83 13.20 3.43
N ARG A 379 -13.25 14.26 2.82
CA ARG A 379 -11.82 14.57 2.98
C ARG A 379 -11.62 15.42 4.23
N LEU A 380 -10.58 15.11 5.00
CA LEU A 380 -10.24 15.84 6.22
C LEU A 380 -9.89 17.31 5.90
N LEU A 381 -10.59 18.26 6.52
CA LEU A 381 -10.26 19.67 6.45
C LEU A 381 -9.44 20.13 7.66
N ASN A 382 -9.95 19.83 8.87
CA ASN A 382 -9.29 20.27 10.08
C ASN A 382 -9.19 19.13 11.09
N ALA A 383 -8.03 19.05 11.74
CA ALA A 383 -7.79 18.32 12.97
C ALA A 383 -7.46 19.36 14.05
N THR A 384 -8.48 19.92 14.68
CA THR A 384 -8.32 20.95 15.72
C THR A 384 -7.94 20.29 17.02
N TYR A 385 -6.71 20.51 17.46
CA TYR A 385 -6.19 20.03 18.75
C TYR A 385 -6.89 20.70 19.90
N GLY A 386 -6.93 20.04 21.05
CA GLY A 386 -7.31 20.64 22.31
C GLY A 386 -7.00 19.73 23.49
N GLU A 387 -6.99 20.32 24.66
CA GLU A 387 -6.81 19.64 25.95
C GLU A 387 -8.10 19.69 26.75
N THR A 388 -8.17 18.92 27.84
CA THR A 388 -9.35 18.61 28.65
C THR A 388 -10.32 17.66 27.97
N ALA A 389 -11.28 17.13 28.73
CA ALA A 389 -12.33 16.24 28.16
C ALA A 389 -13.20 16.96 27.10
N GLY A 390 -13.27 18.30 27.13
CA GLY A 390 -14.03 19.12 26.18
C GLY A 390 -13.26 19.48 24.90
N ILE A 391 -11.96 19.18 24.83
CA ILE A 391 -11.07 19.56 23.73
C ILE A 391 -11.20 21.08 23.46
N ASN A 392 -11.14 21.91 24.52
CA ASN A 392 -11.43 23.34 24.46
C ASN A 392 -10.36 24.23 25.10
N ALA A 393 -9.26 23.65 25.61
CA ALA A 393 -8.10 24.39 26.10
C ALA A 393 -6.91 24.14 25.17
N ASN A 394 -6.02 25.14 25.06
CA ASN A 394 -4.79 25.06 24.27
C ASN A 394 -5.02 24.59 22.81
N THR A 395 -6.05 25.13 22.18
CA THR A 395 -6.60 24.63 20.91
C THR A 395 -5.69 24.76 19.71
N ASP A 396 -4.68 25.64 19.76
CA ASP A 396 -3.78 25.91 18.61
C ASP A 396 -2.40 25.26 18.74
N ARG A 397 -2.21 24.39 19.76
CA ARG A 397 -0.87 23.84 20.01
C ARG A 397 -0.36 22.88 18.92
N PHE A 398 -1.25 22.02 18.41
CA PHE A 398 -0.89 20.95 17.46
C PHE A 398 -2.00 20.73 16.43
N SER A 399 -2.74 21.77 16.09
CA SER A 399 -3.78 21.69 15.06
C SER A 399 -3.17 21.56 13.67
N GLU A 400 -3.88 20.81 12.80
CA GLU A 400 -3.54 20.66 11.38
C GLU A 400 -4.76 20.98 10.53
N ASN A 401 -4.57 21.82 9.50
CA ASN A 401 -5.65 22.29 8.65
C ASN A 401 -5.26 22.12 7.18
N VAL A 402 -6.00 21.31 6.45
CA VAL A 402 -5.91 21.25 4.99
C VAL A 402 -6.84 22.32 4.44
N THR A 403 -6.29 23.42 3.97
CA THR A 403 -7.08 24.58 3.55
C THR A 403 -7.52 24.52 2.10
N ALA A 404 -6.88 23.69 1.26
CA ALA A 404 -7.31 23.46 -0.11
C ALA A 404 -6.91 22.08 -0.63
N TYR A 405 -7.81 21.49 -1.43
CA TYR A 405 -7.59 20.33 -2.28
C TYR A 405 -7.83 20.71 -3.74
N ASP A 406 -7.14 20.00 -4.65
CA ASP A 406 -7.57 20.01 -6.05
C ASP A 406 -8.77 19.05 -6.28
N LYS A 407 -9.27 18.97 -7.51
CA LYS A 407 -10.42 18.11 -7.85
C LYS A 407 -10.08 16.61 -7.81
N ASN A 408 -8.81 16.22 -7.94
CA ASN A 408 -8.36 14.83 -7.80
C ASN A 408 -8.18 14.42 -6.33
N GLY A 409 -8.24 15.37 -5.38
CA GLY A 409 -8.04 15.12 -3.95
C GLY A 409 -6.59 15.33 -3.50
N ASN A 410 -5.72 15.88 -4.33
CA ASN A 410 -4.37 16.24 -3.89
C ASN A 410 -4.43 17.48 -2.97
N ILE A 411 -3.67 17.45 -1.87
CA ILE A 411 -3.53 18.61 -0.97
C ILE A 411 -2.79 19.72 -1.72
N LYS A 412 -3.39 20.92 -1.72
CA LYS A 412 -2.80 22.13 -2.30
C LYS A 412 -2.17 23.01 -1.25
N THR A 413 -2.78 23.07 -0.06
CA THR A 413 -2.28 23.90 1.05
C THR A 413 -2.56 23.22 2.38
N LEU A 414 -1.59 23.28 3.30
CA LEU A 414 -1.64 22.66 4.62
C LEU A 414 -1.02 23.60 5.65
N GLN A 415 -1.69 23.79 6.78
CA GLN A 415 -1.16 24.50 7.94
C GLN A 415 -0.97 23.54 9.11
N ARG A 416 0.17 23.65 9.79
CA ARG A 416 0.43 22.90 11.03
C ARG A 416 0.90 23.82 12.13
N TYR A 417 0.33 23.61 13.31
CA TYR A 417 0.71 24.31 14.52
C TYR A 417 1.58 23.39 15.38
N GLY A 418 2.54 23.99 16.07
CA GLY A 418 3.47 23.27 16.93
C GLY A 418 4.13 24.18 17.94
N GLN A 419 5.03 23.62 18.74
CA GLN A 419 5.79 24.37 19.72
C GLN A 419 6.85 25.25 19.02
N THR A 420 6.86 26.55 19.30
CA THR A 420 7.77 27.55 18.73
C THR A 420 8.79 28.08 19.76
N GLY A 421 8.63 27.73 21.04
CA GLY A 421 9.54 28.08 22.14
C GLY A 421 9.24 27.24 23.35
N ALA A 422 9.95 27.40 24.45
CA ALA A 422 9.83 26.57 25.66
C ALA A 422 8.39 26.47 26.18
N SER A 423 7.57 27.51 26.01
CA SER A 423 6.17 27.56 26.42
C SER A 423 5.24 28.23 25.41
N THR A 424 5.75 28.51 24.21
CA THR A 424 4.98 29.17 23.15
C THR A 424 4.67 28.20 22.03
N TYR A 425 3.51 28.40 21.39
CA TYR A 425 3.01 27.59 20.29
C TYR A 425 2.53 28.52 19.16
N GLY A 426 2.55 28.05 17.94
CA GLY A 426 2.14 28.83 16.80
C GLY A 426 2.21 28.03 15.51
N LEU A 427 2.00 28.71 14.39
CA LEU A 427 2.07 28.15 13.05
C LEU A 427 3.54 27.82 12.71
N ILE A 428 3.88 26.55 12.56
CA ILE A 428 5.23 26.08 12.22
C ILE A 428 5.37 25.71 10.75
N ASP A 429 4.25 25.40 10.07
CA ASP A 429 4.21 25.15 8.64
C ASP A 429 2.98 25.85 8.03
N ASN A 430 3.19 26.52 6.90
CA ASN A 430 2.14 27.09 6.05
C ASN A 430 2.46 26.71 4.60
N LEU A 431 2.20 25.43 4.30
CA LEU A 431 2.69 24.78 3.10
C LEU A 431 1.79 25.04 1.90
N THR A 432 2.43 25.30 0.76
CA THR A 432 1.81 25.31 -0.57
C THR A 432 2.46 24.25 -1.43
N PHE A 433 1.65 23.32 -1.97
CA PHE A 433 2.10 22.22 -2.82
C PHE A 433 1.87 22.56 -4.28
N THR A 434 2.96 22.61 -5.07
CA THR A 434 2.91 22.74 -6.53
C THR A 434 3.01 21.35 -7.15
N LEU A 435 2.05 21.01 -8.00
CA LEU A 435 1.91 19.69 -8.60
C LEU A 435 2.04 19.79 -10.12
N GLY A 436 2.72 18.80 -10.73
CA GLY A 436 2.69 18.50 -12.16
C GLY A 436 1.80 17.27 -12.39
N GLY A 437 0.52 17.47 -12.68
CA GLY A 437 -0.47 16.39 -12.61
C GLY A 437 -0.73 15.98 -11.16
N ASN A 438 -0.55 14.69 -10.86
CA ASN A 438 -0.61 14.15 -9.49
C ASN A 438 0.78 14.03 -8.85
N LEU A 439 1.84 14.49 -9.52
CA LEU A 439 3.21 14.43 -9.02
C LEU A 439 3.61 15.76 -8.36
N LEU A 440 4.18 15.67 -7.16
CA LEU A 440 4.68 16.84 -6.43
C LEU A 440 5.93 17.38 -7.13
N SER A 441 5.97 18.69 -7.43
CA SER A 441 7.15 19.34 -8.02
C SER A 441 7.86 20.27 -7.05
N ARG A 442 7.12 20.92 -6.13
CA ARG A 442 7.66 21.88 -5.18
C ARG A 442 6.76 22.00 -3.95
N VAL A 443 7.36 22.30 -2.81
CA VAL A 443 6.67 22.69 -1.58
C VAL A 443 7.27 24.00 -1.08
N ASP A 444 6.43 25.00 -0.91
CA ASP A 444 6.81 26.27 -0.27
C ASP A 444 6.24 26.34 1.13
N ASP A 445 7.06 26.74 2.09
CA ASP A 445 6.64 27.07 3.43
C ASP A 445 6.71 28.60 3.65
N ALA A 446 5.57 29.17 4.02
CA ALA A 446 5.42 30.59 4.35
C ALA A 446 5.33 30.84 5.86
N ALA A 447 5.54 29.84 6.71
CA ALA A 447 5.57 30.04 8.16
C ALA A 447 6.79 30.86 8.58
N ALA A 448 6.57 31.82 9.49
CA ALA A 448 7.64 32.66 10.02
C ALA A 448 8.37 32.03 11.22
N ALA A 449 7.74 31.05 11.88
CA ALA A 449 8.28 30.40 13.07
C ALA A 449 8.73 28.99 12.74
N SER A 450 9.83 28.57 13.34
CA SER A 450 10.32 27.18 13.27
C SER A 450 9.95 26.41 14.53
N ALA A 451 9.88 25.06 14.41
CA ALA A 451 9.63 24.19 15.54
C ALA A 451 10.76 24.27 16.58
N TYR A 452 10.37 24.39 17.83
CA TYR A 452 11.29 24.49 18.97
C TYR A 452 12.09 23.20 19.15
N ASN A 453 13.39 23.32 19.47
CA ASN A 453 14.31 22.22 19.73
C ASN A 453 14.37 21.15 18.60
N GLY A 454 14.29 21.57 17.34
CA GLY A 454 14.31 20.65 16.21
C GLY A 454 13.08 19.74 16.16
N GLY A 455 11.94 20.21 16.66
CA GLY A 455 10.65 19.54 16.56
C GLY A 455 10.26 19.28 15.11
N PHE A 456 9.23 18.50 14.93
CA PHE A 456 8.82 18.02 13.62
C PHE A 456 8.15 19.15 12.82
N GLU A 457 8.85 19.65 11.79
CA GLU A 457 8.33 20.63 10.83
C GLU A 457 8.82 20.29 9.42
N PHE A 458 8.21 20.85 8.40
CA PHE A 458 8.75 20.81 7.05
C PHE A 458 10.00 21.70 6.95
N LYS A 459 11.08 21.20 6.38
CA LYS A 459 12.31 21.97 6.17
C LYS A 459 12.34 22.44 4.71
N ASP A 460 11.88 23.67 4.46
CA ASP A 460 11.94 24.32 3.15
C ASP A 460 13.36 24.89 2.91
N GLY A 461 14.31 23.99 2.67
CA GLY A 461 15.74 24.32 2.49
C GLY A 461 16.10 24.75 1.07
N VAL A 462 15.25 24.46 0.09
CA VAL A 462 15.54 24.67 -1.33
C VAL A 462 14.35 25.33 -2.01
N LYS A 463 14.60 26.48 -2.68
CA LYS A 463 13.55 27.24 -3.38
C LYS A 463 13.75 27.17 -4.90
N GLN A 464 13.44 26.00 -5.48
CA GLN A 464 13.56 25.72 -6.90
C GLN A 464 12.22 25.27 -7.49
N ALA A 465 12.04 25.46 -8.80
CA ALA A 465 10.80 25.06 -9.47
C ALA A 465 10.54 23.54 -9.44
N ASN A 466 11.61 22.73 -9.41
CA ASN A 466 11.56 21.26 -9.42
C ASN A 466 12.42 20.71 -8.27
N GLU A 467 11.91 20.78 -7.06
CA GLU A 467 12.54 20.20 -5.85
C GLU A 467 12.42 18.68 -5.83
N TYR A 468 11.36 18.19 -6.48
CA TYR A 468 11.04 16.78 -6.64
C TYR A 468 11.09 16.42 -8.12
N THR A 469 11.77 15.33 -8.46
CA THR A 469 11.79 14.81 -9.84
C THR A 469 11.53 13.32 -9.84
N TYR A 470 11.11 12.80 -10.98
CA TYR A 470 10.66 11.42 -11.12
C TYR A 470 11.29 10.76 -12.34
N ASP A 471 11.43 9.44 -12.29
CA ASP A 471 11.85 8.64 -13.43
C ASP A 471 10.68 8.35 -14.40
N SER A 472 10.96 7.58 -15.45
CA SER A 472 9.94 7.22 -16.43
C SER A 472 8.82 6.31 -15.90
N ASN A 473 8.96 5.73 -14.72
CA ASN A 473 7.92 4.93 -14.07
C ASN A 473 7.11 5.74 -13.03
N GLY A 474 7.48 7.02 -12.81
CA GLY A 474 6.88 7.88 -11.79
C GLY A 474 7.47 7.69 -10.40
N ASN A 475 8.62 7.02 -10.25
CA ASN A 475 9.32 6.91 -8.98
C ASN A 475 10.10 8.19 -8.68
N LEU A 476 10.11 8.62 -7.43
CA LEU A 476 10.82 9.81 -6.97
C LEU A 476 12.34 9.64 -7.15
N THR A 477 12.99 10.53 -7.90
CA THR A 477 14.44 10.50 -8.11
C THR A 477 15.20 11.57 -7.34
N LYS A 478 14.52 12.64 -6.90
CA LYS A 478 15.09 13.70 -6.06
C LYS A 478 14.09 14.19 -5.01
N ASP A 479 14.60 14.53 -3.83
CA ASP A 479 13.92 15.31 -2.79
C ASP A 479 14.97 16.27 -2.23
N LEU A 480 15.03 17.45 -2.81
CA LEU A 480 16.10 18.41 -2.49
C LEU A 480 15.94 19.00 -1.10
N ASN A 481 14.72 19.06 -0.56
CA ASN A 481 14.46 19.52 0.80
C ASN A 481 15.00 18.56 1.87
N LYS A 482 15.14 17.29 1.52
CA LYS A 482 15.85 16.29 2.34
C LYS A 482 17.32 16.11 1.96
N GLY A 483 17.84 16.95 1.07
CA GLY A 483 19.20 16.81 0.55
C GLY A 483 19.41 15.59 -0.34
N ILE A 484 18.35 14.93 -0.80
CA ILE A 484 18.43 13.77 -1.68
C ILE A 484 18.58 14.25 -3.13
N THR A 485 19.76 14.03 -3.70
CA THR A 485 20.10 14.46 -5.05
C THR A 485 19.85 13.41 -6.12
N ASN A 486 19.83 12.12 -5.73
CA ASN A 486 19.46 11.03 -6.62
C ASN A 486 18.94 9.82 -5.84
N ILE A 487 17.89 9.19 -6.38
CA ILE A 487 17.44 7.85 -5.99
C ILE A 487 17.46 6.98 -7.25
N SER A 488 18.23 5.89 -7.21
CA SER A 488 18.27 4.90 -8.29
C SER A 488 17.41 3.70 -7.92
N TYR A 489 16.72 3.15 -8.90
CA TYR A 489 15.82 2.02 -8.75
C TYR A 489 16.34 0.79 -9.50
N ASN A 490 16.11 -0.39 -8.95
CA ASN A 490 16.41 -1.66 -9.61
C ASN A 490 15.27 -2.08 -10.57
N CYS A 491 15.44 -3.21 -11.25
CA CYS A 491 14.46 -3.73 -12.22
C CYS A 491 13.09 -4.13 -11.62
N LEU A 492 12.97 -4.12 -10.28
CA LEU A 492 11.72 -4.37 -9.55
C LEU A 492 11.07 -3.06 -9.06
N ASN A 493 11.56 -1.90 -9.50
CA ASN A 493 11.14 -0.57 -9.04
C ASN A 493 11.33 -0.35 -7.53
N LEU A 494 12.31 -1.02 -6.91
CA LEU A 494 12.69 -0.80 -5.52
C LEU A 494 13.93 0.11 -5.46
N PRO A 495 14.00 1.07 -4.52
CA PRO A 495 15.19 1.92 -4.34
C PRO A 495 16.43 1.07 -4.07
N SER A 496 17.50 1.28 -4.84
CA SER A 496 18.76 0.57 -4.70
C SER A 496 19.88 1.45 -4.14
N VAL A 497 19.89 2.73 -4.51
CA VAL A 497 20.87 3.71 -4.03
C VAL A 497 20.18 5.03 -3.76
N VAL A 498 20.45 5.63 -2.61
CA VAL A 498 20.02 6.98 -2.25
C VAL A 498 21.27 7.83 -2.06
N THR A 499 21.41 8.88 -2.86
CA THR A 499 22.56 9.80 -2.82
C THR A 499 22.11 11.12 -2.17
N PHE A 500 22.86 11.55 -1.18
CA PHE A 500 22.64 12.85 -0.53
C PHE A 500 23.66 13.88 -1.04
N SER A 501 23.28 15.16 -1.03
CA SER A 501 24.23 16.26 -1.13
C SER A 501 25.24 16.13 0.02
N ALA A 502 26.51 16.47 -0.24
CA ALA A 502 27.50 16.53 0.83
C ALA A 502 27.01 17.52 1.91
N VAL A 503 26.81 17.01 3.13
CA VAL A 503 26.45 17.84 4.27
C VAL A 503 27.72 18.64 4.63
N SER A 504 27.73 19.93 4.32
CA SER A 504 28.70 20.83 4.95
C SER A 504 28.18 21.11 6.37
N TYR A 505 28.87 20.56 7.37
CA TYR A 505 28.66 20.88 8.78
C TYR A 505 29.25 22.25 9.10
#